data_5c24643f5421734900e5eddbdd3c1884
#
_entry.id   5c24643f5421734900e5eddbdd3c1884
#
_cell.length_a   1.000
_cell.length_b   1.000
_cell.length_c   1.000
_cell.angle_alpha   90.00
_cell.angle_beta   90.00
_cell.angle_gamma   90.00
#
_symmetry.space_group_name_H-M   'P 1'
#
loop_
_entity.id
_entity.type
_entity.pdbx_description
1 polymer ?
#
loop_
_entity_poly.entity_id
_entity_poly.type
_entity_poly.pdbx_seq_one_letter_code
_entity_poly.pdbx_strand_id
1 'polypeptide(L)'
;MDQFERQKVARQAINGRMSLMFGSAFLIFSAITSTLMYGINFFMIVIEANKGTAEYVELLQKAGIQGGFLQGIGICFIAVGIWEVVAGFLTLKNSNRIDKSRFIVKIVISLLVVELLLQVVLFFTGLMNLGLLFTSIVLPLFLLWGATRYIKVAKADPERKYAVDPAKKKSPQRNQPAALKKSIKERAAMQARVADTEAADTESEQ
;
A
#
# COMPACT_ATOMS: atom_id res chain seq x y z
N MET A 1 -19.88 6.93 26.04
CA MET A 1 -19.47 7.44 24.74
C MET A 1 -20.71 7.81 23.94
N ASP A 2 -20.87 9.09 23.60
CA ASP A 2 -22.03 9.60 22.90
C ASP A 2 -22.12 9.17 21.44
N GLN A 3 -23.31 9.27 20.84
CA GLN A 3 -23.53 8.83 19.45
C GLN A 3 -22.63 9.60 18.47
N PHE A 4 -22.39 10.88 18.72
CA PHE A 4 -21.50 11.72 17.93
C PHE A 4 -20.02 11.25 18.01
N GLU A 5 -19.56 10.93 19.21
CA GLU A 5 -18.19 10.41 19.41
C GLU A 5 -18.00 9.05 18.71
N ARG A 6 -18.99 8.18 18.74
CA ARG A 6 -18.97 6.87 18.04
C ARG A 6 -18.80 7.07 16.53
N GLN A 7 -19.56 8.00 15.94
CA GLN A 7 -19.44 8.32 14.53
C GLN A 7 -18.06 8.91 14.18
N LYS A 8 -17.52 9.76 15.04
CA LYS A 8 -16.17 10.35 14.88
C LYS A 8 -15.09 9.27 14.88
N VAL A 9 -15.14 8.34 15.83
CA VAL A 9 -14.19 7.21 15.92
C VAL A 9 -14.29 6.31 14.67
N ALA A 10 -15.50 5.98 14.25
CA ALA A 10 -15.70 5.18 13.04
C ALA A 10 -15.15 5.86 11.78
N ARG A 11 -15.41 7.17 11.60
CA ARG A 11 -14.83 7.96 10.48
C ARG A 11 -13.30 8.02 10.54
N GLN A 12 -12.72 8.19 11.72
CA GLN A 12 -11.26 8.21 11.87
C GLN A 12 -10.65 6.84 11.52
N ALA A 13 -11.31 5.74 11.89
CA ALA A 13 -10.85 4.40 11.55
C ALA A 13 -10.88 4.17 10.03
N ILE A 14 -11.99 4.55 9.36
CA ILE A 14 -12.13 4.43 7.90
C ILE A 14 -11.07 5.28 7.18
N ASN A 15 -10.95 6.55 7.55
CA ASN A 15 -9.99 7.46 6.91
C ASN A 15 -8.54 7.02 7.16
N GLY A 16 -8.22 6.53 8.36
CA GLY A 16 -6.90 5.98 8.67
C GLY A 16 -6.58 4.77 7.79
N ARG A 17 -7.54 3.85 7.64
CA ARG A 17 -7.41 2.69 6.76
C ARG A 17 -7.19 3.09 5.29
N MET A 18 -8.04 3.96 4.76
CA MET A 18 -7.95 4.43 3.38
C MET A 18 -6.57 5.07 3.12
N SER A 19 -6.14 5.96 4.01
CA SER A 19 -4.82 6.59 3.91
C SER A 19 -3.69 5.56 3.92
N LEU A 20 -3.73 4.55 4.79
CA LEU A 20 -2.71 3.50 4.83
C LEU A 20 -2.74 2.61 3.59
N MET A 21 -3.92 2.23 3.08
CA MET A 21 -4.04 1.40 1.87
C MET A 21 -3.54 2.14 0.63
N PHE A 22 -4.07 3.32 0.36
CA PHE A 22 -3.68 4.10 -0.81
C PHE A 22 -2.24 4.58 -0.72
N GLY A 23 -1.84 5.14 0.43
CA GLY A 23 -0.48 5.59 0.64
C GLY A 23 0.56 4.48 0.46
N SER A 24 0.27 3.26 0.94
CA SER A 24 1.16 2.11 0.76
C SER A 24 1.23 1.66 -0.70
N ALA A 25 0.10 1.65 -1.42
CA ALA A 25 0.08 1.31 -2.84
C ALA A 25 0.88 2.33 -3.66
N PHE A 26 0.69 3.62 -3.40
CA PHE A 26 1.47 4.68 -4.04
C PHE A 26 2.94 4.63 -3.67
N LEU A 27 3.29 4.30 -2.42
CA LEU A 27 4.68 4.14 -1.99
C LEU A 27 5.37 3.01 -2.77
N ILE A 28 4.74 1.84 -2.87
CA ILE A 28 5.28 0.71 -3.65
C ILE A 28 5.45 1.11 -5.13
N PHE A 29 4.45 1.76 -5.71
CA PHE A 29 4.52 2.21 -7.09
C PHE A 29 5.64 3.24 -7.31
N SER A 30 5.76 4.24 -6.44
CA SER A 30 6.82 5.26 -6.48
C SER A 30 8.20 4.63 -6.28
N ALA A 31 8.35 3.68 -5.36
CA ALA A 31 9.59 2.95 -5.15
C ALA A 31 10.09 2.28 -6.43
N ILE A 32 9.20 1.61 -7.16
CA ILE A 32 9.55 0.88 -8.38
C ILE A 32 9.82 1.84 -9.54
N THR A 33 8.93 2.82 -9.76
CA THR A 33 8.99 3.70 -10.94
C THR A 33 9.95 4.88 -10.80
N SER A 34 10.29 5.28 -9.58
CA SER A 34 11.17 6.41 -9.31
C SER A 34 12.45 5.95 -8.61
N THR A 35 12.39 5.55 -7.34
CA THR A 35 13.57 5.32 -6.51
C THR A 35 14.49 4.25 -7.10
N LEU A 36 13.96 3.08 -7.45
CA LEU A 36 14.76 2.00 -8.07
C LEU A 36 15.27 2.39 -9.47
N MET A 37 14.45 3.06 -10.26
CA MET A 37 14.87 3.50 -11.61
C MET A 37 15.98 4.54 -11.55
N TYR A 38 15.98 5.47 -10.59
CA TYR A 38 17.10 6.39 -10.37
C TYR A 38 18.38 5.64 -10.01
N GLY A 39 18.30 4.65 -9.12
CA GLY A 39 19.44 3.80 -8.77
C GLY A 39 20.02 3.08 -10.00
N ILE A 40 19.18 2.47 -10.81
CA ILE A 40 19.57 1.77 -12.04
C ILE A 40 20.20 2.76 -13.05
N ASN A 41 19.60 3.93 -13.22
CA ASN A 41 20.11 4.94 -14.16
C ASN A 41 21.51 5.43 -13.76
N PHE A 42 21.79 5.62 -12.46
CA PHE A 42 23.14 5.97 -12.01
C PHE A 42 24.16 4.87 -12.33
N PHE A 43 23.78 3.60 -12.18
CA PHE A 43 24.63 2.49 -12.61
C PHE A 43 24.89 2.51 -14.13
N MET A 44 23.84 2.73 -14.93
CA MET A 44 23.98 2.76 -16.39
C MET A 44 24.90 3.89 -16.84
N ILE A 45 24.78 5.09 -16.26
CA ILE A 45 25.67 6.22 -16.54
C ILE A 45 27.14 5.83 -16.30
N VAL A 46 27.44 5.18 -15.17
CA VAL A 46 28.81 4.78 -14.83
C VAL A 46 29.31 3.68 -15.77
N ILE A 47 28.47 2.71 -16.11
CA ILE A 47 28.84 1.62 -17.04
C ILE A 47 29.15 2.19 -18.43
N GLU A 48 28.30 3.07 -18.95
CA GLU A 48 28.51 3.66 -20.28
C GLU A 48 29.73 4.61 -20.30
N ALA A 49 29.97 5.36 -19.23
CA ALA A 49 31.18 6.17 -19.11
C ALA A 49 32.44 5.31 -19.08
N ASN A 50 32.44 4.17 -18.40
CA ASN A 50 33.55 3.23 -18.32
C ASN A 50 33.83 2.55 -19.69
N LYS A 51 32.81 2.40 -20.54
CA LYS A 51 32.97 1.94 -21.94
C LYS A 51 33.58 3.01 -22.85
N GLY A 52 33.75 4.25 -22.37
CA GLY A 52 34.30 5.37 -23.13
C GLY A 52 33.24 6.08 -23.99
N THR A 53 31.95 5.90 -23.73
CA THR A 53 30.89 6.64 -24.42
C THR A 53 31.03 8.15 -24.12
N ALA A 54 31.39 8.93 -25.09
CA ALA A 54 31.78 10.35 -24.94
C ALA A 54 30.76 11.20 -24.18
N GLU A 55 29.47 10.99 -24.47
CA GLU A 55 28.36 11.70 -23.80
C GLU A 55 28.36 11.52 -22.28
N TYR A 56 28.52 10.30 -21.79
CA TYR A 56 28.49 9.99 -20.36
C TYR A 56 29.77 10.38 -19.63
N VAL A 57 30.94 10.32 -20.34
CA VAL A 57 32.22 10.82 -19.83
C VAL A 57 32.12 12.33 -19.63
N GLU A 58 31.63 13.05 -20.63
CA GLU A 58 31.44 14.50 -20.56
C GLU A 58 30.44 14.90 -19.47
N LEU A 59 29.35 14.14 -19.30
CA LEU A 59 28.34 14.37 -18.26
C LEU A 59 28.96 14.26 -16.86
N LEU A 60 29.77 13.22 -16.58
CA LEU A 60 30.47 13.07 -15.32
C LEU A 60 31.49 14.18 -15.08
N GLN A 61 32.24 14.57 -16.11
CA GLN A 61 33.20 15.67 -16.02
C GLN A 61 32.52 17.01 -15.73
N LYS A 62 31.44 17.34 -16.45
CA LYS A 62 30.67 18.56 -16.23
C LYS A 62 30.06 18.61 -14.83
N ALA A 63 29.59 17.47 -14.34
CA ALA A 63 29.03 17.36 -12.98
C ALA A 63 30.11 17.40 -11.87
N GLY A 64 31.39 17.21 -12.23
CA GLY A 64 32.49 17.12 -11.26
C GLY A 64 32.39 15.90 -10.32
N ILE A 65 31.65 14.86 -10.76
CA ILE A 65 31.35 13.69 -9.94
C ILE A 65 32.20 12.51 -10.40
N GLN A 66 32.87 11.85 -9.45
CA GLN A 66 33.61 10.62 -9.75
C GLN A 66 32.62 9.46 -9.97
N GLY A 67 32.89 8.61 -10.97
CA GLY A 67 32.04 7.48 -11.32
C GLY A 67 31.79 6.52 -10.14
N GLY A 68 32.82 6.23 -9.33
CA GLY A 68 32.68 5.39 -8.15
C GLY A 68 31.74 5.97 -7.07
N PHE A 69 31.74 7.29 -6.92
CA PHE A 69 30.83 7.97 -6.01
C PHE A 69 29.37 7.91 -6.51
N LEU A 70 29.15 8.14 -7.81
CA LEU A 70 27.84 8.02 -8.42
C LEU A 70 27.29 6.59 -8.32
N GLN A 71 28.15 5.59 -8.49
CA GLN A 71 27.79 4.19 -8.27
C GLN A 71 27.37 3.93 -6.83
N GLY A 72 28.09 4.49 -5.85
CA GLY A 72 27.71 4.40 -4.44
C GLY A 72 26.32 4.99 -4.16
N ILE A 73 26.01 6.16 -4.73
CA ILE A 73 24.67 6.76 -4.64
C ILE A 73 23.63 5.83 -5.28
N GLY A 74 23.92 5.23 -6.43
CA GLY A 74 23.04 4.27 -7.09
C GLY A 74 22.70 3.06 -6.20
N ILE A 75 23.69 2.51 -5.47
CA ILE A 75 23.48 1.44 -4.49
C ILE A 75 22.55 1.91 -3.37
N CYS A 76 22.77 3.11 -2.84
CA CYS A 76 21.91 3.68 -1.81
C CYS A 76 20.46 3.80 -2.30
N PHE A 77 20.23 4.29 -3.52
CA PHE A 77 18.88 4.36 -4.11
C PHE A 77 18.22 2.99 -4.24
N ILE A 78 18.96 1.98 -4.69
CA ILE A 78 18.42 0.61 -4.79
C ILE A 78 18.05 0.08 -3.39
N ALA A 79 18.91 0.27 -2.40
CA ALA A 79 18.65 -0.18 -1.03
C ALA A 79 17.43 0.53 -0.43
N VAL A 80 17.31 1.85 -0.63
CA VAL A 80 16.16 2.65 -0.19
C VAL A 80 14.89 2.21 -0.92
N GLY A 81 14.93 2.04 -2.24
CA GLY A 81 13.77 1.57 -3.01
C GLY A 81 13.28 0.18 -2.59
N ILE A 82 14.19 -0.75 -2.28
CA ILE A 82 13.82 -2.05 -1.71
C ILE A 82 13.15 -1.85 -0.34
N TRP A 83 13.69 -0.98 0.51
CA TRP A 83 13.11 -0.68 1.81
C TRP A 83 11.71 -0.04 1.69
N GLU A 84 11.50 0.90 0.75
CA GLU A 84 10.19 1.49 0.45
C GLU A 84 9.17 0.43 0.06
N VAL A 85 9.54 -0.51 -0.83
CA VAL A 85 8.68 -1.63 -1.24
C VAL A 85 8.31 -2.48 -0.03
N VAL A 86 9.28 -2.89 0.79
CA VAL A 86 9.05 -3.68 2.00
C VAL A 86 8.16 -2.94 3.00
N ALA A 87 8.45 -1.66 3.26
CA ALA A 87 7.67 -0.80 4.15
C ALA A 87 6.23 -0.63 3.64
N GLY A 88 6.06 -0.43 2.33
CA GLY A 88 4.76 -0.36 1.69
C GLY A 88 3.96 -1.65 1.86
N PHE A 89 4.55 -2.81 1.60
CA PHE A 89 3.90 -4.12 1.81
C PHE A 89 3.54 -4.37 3.27
N LEU A 90 4.44 -4.09 4.20
CA LEU A 90 4.18 -4.27 5.63
C LEU A 90 3.05 -3.36 6.11
N THR A 91 3.02 -2.12 5.64
CA THR A 91 1.96 -1.15 5.96
C THR A 91 0.64 -1.58 5.34
N LEU A 92 0.62 -2.01 4.07
CA LEU A 92 -0.57 -2.50 3.38
C LEU A 92 -1.15 -3.73 4.08
N LYS A 93 -0.32 -4.72 4.41
CA LYS A 93 -0.72 -5.94 5.13
C LYS A 93 -1.34 -5.62 6.49
N ASN A 94 -0.85 -4.59 7.17
CA ASN A 94 -1.33 -4.20 8.49
C ASN A 94 -2.35 -3.05 8.47
N SER A 95 -2.73 -2.52 7.28
CA SER A 95 -3.68 -1.41 7.13
C SER A 95 -5.06 -1.68 7.72
N ASN A 96 -5.44 -2.93 7.90
CA ASN A 96 -6.70 -3.36 8.51
C ASN A 96 -6.58 -3.64 10.02
N ARG A 97 -5.38 -3.50 10.61
CA ARG A 97 -5.08 -3.86 11.99
C ARG A 97 -4.76 -2.64 12.82
N ILE A 98 -5.76 -2.15 13.58
CA ILE A 98 -5.60 -0.99 14.46
C ILE A 98 -4.57 -1.26 15.58
N ASP A 99 -4.45 -2.53 16.04
CA ASP A 99 -3.47 -2.95 17.04
C ASP A 99 -2.02 -2.80 16.58
N LYS A 100 -1.79 -2.87 15.28
CA LYS A 100 -0.47 -2.71 14.67
C LYS A 100 -0.09 -1.25 14.37
N SER A 101 -0.93 -0.28 14.76
CA SER A 101 -0.70 1.15 14.47
C SER A 101 0.66 1.65 14.94
N ARG A 102 1.12 1.24 16.13
CA ARG A 102 2.45 1.61 16.66
C ARG A 102 3.59 1.03 15.82
N PHE A 103 3.42 -0.19 15.32
CA PHE A 103 4.38 -0.84 14.43
C PHE A 103 4.47 -0.10 13.09
N ILE A 104 3.32 0.24 12.50
CA ILE A 104 3.24 1.03 11.26
C ILE A 104 3.96 2.37 11.45
N VAL A 105 3.71 3.09 12.55
CA VAL A 105 4.39 4.37 12.83
C VAL A 105 5.90 4.21 12.86
N LYS A 106 6.42 3.14 13.50
CA LYS A 106 7.87 2.90 13.55
C LYS A 106 8.46 2.68 12.15
N ILE A 107 7.78 1.88 11.30
CA ILE A 107 8.20 1.66 9.90
C ILE A 107 8.22 2.97 9.13
N VAL A 108 7.14 3.75 9.21
CA VAL A 108 7.01 5.00 8.47
C VAL A 108 8.03 6.06 8.93
N ILE A 109 8.31 6.13 10.25
CA ILE A 109 9.35 7.03 10.77
C ILE A 109 10.73 6.58 10.27
N SER A 110 11.04 5.27 10.30
CA SER A 110 12.33 4.80 9.80
C SER A 110 12.50 5.08 8.30
N LEU A 111 11.43 4.93 7.52
CA LEU A 111 11.41 5.28 6.12
C LEU A 111 11.70 6.78 5.92
N LEU A 112 10.99 7.64 6.64
CA LEU A 112 11.16 9.09 6.55
C LEU A 112 12.57 9.53 6.91
N VAL A 113 13.19 8.92 7.93
CA VAL A 113 14.58 9.21 8.31
C VAL A 113 15.55 8.82 7.20
N VAL A 114 15.40 7.61 6.64
CA VAL A 114 16.26 7.12 5.55
C VAL A 114 16.13 8.00 4.30
N GLU A 115 14.90 8.37 3.94
CA GLU A 115 14.61 9.27 2.82
C GLU A 115 15.23 10.66 3.02
N LEU A 116 15.07 11.24 4.22
CA LEU A 116 15.68 12.54 4.52
C LEU A 116 17.20 12.49 4.43
N LEU A 117 17.84 11.43 4.93
CA LEU A 117 19.29 11.26 4.82
C LEU A 117 19.72 11.20 3.35
N LEU A 118 19.01 10.44 2.52
CA LEU A 118 19.28 10.37 1.08
C LEU A 118 19.13 11.75 0.42
N GLN A 119 18.07 12.51 0.74
CA GLN A 119 17.85 13.85 0.21
C GLN A 119 18.96 14.85 0.62
N VAL A 120 19.47 14.73 1.85
CA VAL A 120 20.61 15.52 2.30
C VAL A 120 21.86 15.25 1.45
N VAL A 121 22.15 13.97 1.18
CA VAL A 121 23.27 13.59 0.30
C VAL A 121 23.08 14.17 -1.11
N LEU A 122 21.87 14.04 -1.68
CA LEU A 122 21.56 14.58 -3.01
C LEU A 122 21.65 16.10 -3.07
N PHE A 123 21.28 16.79 -2.02
CA PHE A 123 21.41 18.24 -1.92
C PHE A 123 22.87 18.69 -2.00
N PHE A 124 23.75 18.06 -1.21
CA PHE A 124 25.18 18.42 -1.20
C PHE A 124 25.90 18.04 -2.50
N THR A 125 25.38 17.07 -3.24
CA THR A 125 25.96 16.63 -4.52
C THR A 125 25.39 17.40 -5.74
N GLY A 126 24.41 18.26 -5.54
CA GLY A 126 23.72 18.97 -6.62
C GLY A 126 22.82 18.06 -7.49
N LEU A 127 22.59 16.81 -7.09
CA LEU A 127 21.75 15.85 -7.82
C LEU A 127 20.28 15.86 -7.34
N MET A 128 19.91 16.83 -6.51
CA MET A 128 18.56 16.92 -5.96
C MET A 128 17.52 17.18 -7.06
N ASN A 129 16.48 16.35 -7.07
CA ASN A 129 15.32 16.51 -7.95
C ASN A 129 14.08 16.84 -7.12
N LEU A 130 13.39 17.94 -7.44
CA LEU A 130 12.17 18.38 -6.72
C LEU A 130 11.05 17.34 -6.77
N GLY A 131 10.89 16.60 -7.86
CA GLY A 131 9.89 15.54 -7.97
C GLY A 131 10.17 14.39 -7.02
N LEU A 132 11.43 13.97 -6.92
CA LEU A 132 11.86 12.93 -5.98
C LEU A 132 11.70 13.42 -4.54
N LEU A 133 12.09 14.66 -4.21
CA LEU A 133 11.91 15.25 -2.89
C LEU A 133 10.44 15.22 -2.46
N PHE A 134 9.54 15.58 -3.38
CA PHE A 134 8.10 15.59 -3.08
C PHE A 134 7.57 14.19 -2.75
N THR A 135 7.90 13.18 -3.54
CA THR A 135 7.44 11.80 -3.29
C THR A 135 8.04 11.21 -2.02
N SER A 136 9.34 11.45 -1.77
CA SER A 136 10.06 10.98 -0.59
C SER A 136 9.54 11.55 0.73
N ILE A 137 8.96 12.74 0.73
CA ILE A 137 8.44 13.37 1.95
C ILE A 137 6.93 13.20 2.07
N VAL A 138 6.19 13.49 1.01
CA VAL A 138 4.72 13.55 1.07
C VAL A 138 4.10 12.17 1.32
N LEU A 139 4.61 11.12 0.67
CA LEU A 139 4.06 9.77 0.85
C LEU A 139 4.25 9.23 2.28
N PRO A 140 5.45 9.26 2.88
CA PRO A 140 5.63 8.88 4.27
C PRO A 140 4.80 9.72 5.25
N LEU A 141 4.69 11.04 5.04
CA LEU A 141 3.85 11.90 5.87
C LEU A 141 2.37 11.53 5.77
N PHE A 142 1.88 11.19 4.57
CA PHE A 142 0.52 10.74 4.36
C PHE A 142 0.24 9.40 5.08
N LEU A 143 1.20 8.47 5.04
CA LEU A 143 1.13 7.22 5.80
C LEU A 143 1.17 7.48 7.32
N LEU A 144 2.02 8.39 7.78
CA LEU A 144 2.11 8.76 9.19
C LEU A 144 0.78 9.36 9.69
N TRP A 145 0.15 10.22 8.87
CA TRP A 145 -1.16 10.77 9.18
C TRP A 145 -2.23 9.67 9.31
N GLY A 146 -2.24 8.67 8.43
CA GLY A 146 -3.13 7.50 8.54
C GLY A 146 -2.87 6.68 9.82
N ALA A 147 -1.61 6.40 10.12
CA ALA A 147 -1.20 5.63 11.29
C ALA A 147 -1.51 6.35 12.62
N THR A 148 -1.33 7.67 12.67
CA THR A 148 -1.68 8.48 13.86
C THR A 148 -3.18 8.50 14.13
N ARG A 149 -4.03 8.47 13.10
CA ARG A 149 -5.48 8.30 13.26
C ARG A 149 -5.81 6.95 13.90
N TYR A 150 -5.15 5.88 13.51
CA TYR A 150 -5.32 4.57 14.14
C TYR A 150 -4.93 4.57 15.62
N ILE A 151 -3.85 5.28 16.01
CA ILE A 151 -3.49 5.44 17.42
C ILE A 151 -4.59 6.17 18.19
N LYS A 152 -5.17 7.24 17.61
CA LYS A 152 -6.29 7.96 18.24
C LYS A 152 -7.50 7.05 18.41
N VAL A 153 -7.85 6.26 17.40
CA VAL A 153 -8.94 5.27 17.47
C VAL A 153 -8.67 4.22 18.53
N ALA A 154 -7.45 3.67 18.60
CA ALA A 154 -7.08 2.67 19.60
C ALA A 154 -7.16 3.19 21.05
N LYS A 155 -6.90 4.51 21.24
CA LYS A 155 -7.03 5.17 22.57
C LYS A 155 -8.49 5.46 22.93
N ALA A 156 -9.31 5.85 21.94
CA ALA A 156 -10.71 6.23 22.15
C ALA A 156 -11.62 5.02 22.30
N ASP A 157 -11.31 3.90 21.64
CA ASP A 157 -12.11 2.66 21.66
C ASP A 157 -11.19 1.43 21.88
N PRO A 158 -10.68 1.22 23.11
CA PRO A 158 -9.76 0.12 23.41
C PRO A 158 -10.40 -1.25 23.21
N GLU A 159 -11.71 -1.37 23.41
CA GLU A 159 -12.47 -2.62 23.22
C GLU A 159 -12.87 -2.86 21.75
N ARG A 160 -12.62 -1.88 20.88
CA ARG A 160 -12.93 -1.92 19.42
C ARG A 160 -14.40 -2.20 19.10
N LYS A 161 -15.30 -1.78 19.96
CA LYS A 161 -16.74 -1.94 19.76
C LYS A 161 -17.26 -1.14 18.57
N TYR A 162 -16.66 0.03 18.30
CA TYR A 162 -17.10 1.00 17.31
C TYR A 162 -16.15 1.15 16.14
N ALA A 163 -14.87 0.80 16.31
CA ALA A 163 -13.94 0.66 15.22
C ALA A 163 -14.26 -0.63 14.48
N VAL A 164 -14.91 -0.52 13.33
CA VAL A 164 -15.16 -1.67 12.46
C VAL A 164 -13.82 -2.21 12.00
N ASP A 165 -13.34 -3.28 12.64
CA ASP A 165 -12.23 -4.07 12.16
C ASP A 165 -12.73 -4.94 10.99
N PRO A 166 -12.46 -4.57 9.73
CA PRO A 166 -12.98 -5.33 8.58
C PRO A 166 -12.38 -6.74 8.50
N ALA A 167 -11.27 -6.99 9.19
CA ALA A 167 -10.70 -8.34 9.32
C ALA A 167 -11.54 -9.25 10.23
N LYS A 168 -12.35 -8.65 11.13
CA LYS A 168 -13.30 -9.37 11.98
C LYS A 168 -14.73 -9.40 11.44
N LYS A 169 -15.04 -8.71 10.36
CA LYS A 169 -16.16 -9.09 9.53
C LYS A 169 -15.80 -10.44 8.86
N LYS A 170 -15.82 -11.53 9.63
CA LYS A 170 -16.40 -12.76 9.10
C LYS A 170 -17.63 -12.24 8.36
N SER A 171 -17.69 -12.49 7.04
CA SER A 171 -18.89 -12.29 6.25
C SER A 171 -20.06 -12.51 7.19
N PRO A 172 -21.05 -11.61 7.28
CA PRO A 172 -22.22 -11.96 8.03
C PRO A 172 -22.51 -13.37 7.52
N GLN A 173 -22.23 -14.35 8.36
CA GLN A 173 -22.86 -15.63 8.20
C GLN A 173 -24.29 -15.18 8.16
N ARG A 174 -24.76 -15.02 6.94
CA ARG A 174 -26.10 -14.65 6.61
C ARG A 174 -26.88 -15.65 7.43
N ASN A 175 -27.27 -15.26 8.62
CA ASN A 175 -28.31 -15.90 9.38
C ASN A 175 -29.56 -15.66 8.53
N GLN A 176 -29.54 -16.27 7.33
CA GLN A 176 -30.76 -16.52 6.61
C GLN A 176 -31.52 -17.41 7.58
N PRO A 177 -32.66 -16.92 8.11
CA PRO A 177 -33.50 -17.73 8.97
C PRO A 177 -33.56 -19.10 8.35
N ALA A 178 -33.40 -20.16 9.13
CA ALA A 178 -33.37 -21.54 8.60
C ALA A 178 -34.59 -21.81 7.69
N ALA A 179 -35.70 -21.09 7.94
CA ALA A 179 -36.89 -21.01 7.11
C ALA A 179 -36.61 -20.52 5.67
N LEU A 180 -35.72 -19.51 5.47
CA LEU A 180 -35.45 -18.98 4.14
C LEU A 180 -34.56 -19.94 3.31
N LYS A 181 -33.60 -20.62 3.96
CA LYS A 181 -32.82 -21.68 3.31
C LYS A 181 -33.66 -22.87 2.91
N LYS A 182 -34.66 -23.23 3.75
CA LYS A 182 -35.61 -24.30 3.48
C LYS A 182 -36.50 -23.95 2.29
N SER A 183 -37.05 -22.72 2.24
CA SER A 183 -37.91 -22.27 1.14
C SER A 183 -37.18 -22.17 -0.20
N ILE A 184 -35.89 -21.80 -0.23
CA ILE A 184 -35.08 -21.76 -1.46
C ILE A 184 -34.82 -23.19 -1.96
N LYS A 185 -34.53 -24.11 -1.05
CA LYS A 185 -34.29 -25.52 -1.38
C LYS A 185 -35.57 -26.21 -1.87
N GLU A 186 -36.71 -25.90 -1.28
CA GLU A 186 -38.03 -26.37 -1.70
C GLU A 186 -38.44 -25.83 -3.07
N ARG A 187 -38.19 -24.53 -3.35
CA ARG A 187 -38.43 -23.94 -4.67
C ARG A 187 -37.53 -24.55 -5.78
N ALA A 188 -36.26 -24.78 -5.47
CA ALA A 188 -35.35 -25.43 -6.42
C ALA A 188 -35.76 -26.88 -6.72
N ALA A 189 -36.21 -27.62 -5.69
CA ALA A 189 -36.73 -28.97 -5.86
C ALA A 189 -38.06 -29.02 -6.64
N MET A 190 -38.89 -28.01 -6.49
CA MET A 190 -40.16 -27.88 -7.22
C MET A 190 -39.91 -27.55 -8.69
N GLN A 191 -38.96 -26.66 -8.99
CA GLN A 191 -38.55 -26.37 -10.37
C GLN A 191 -37.95 -27.57 -11.09
N ALA A 192 -37.12 -28.37 -10.40
CA ALA A 192 -36.58 -29.58 -10.97
C ALA A 192 -37.68 -30.62 -11.32
N ARG A 193 -38.68 -30.75 -10.45
CA ARG A 193 -39.83 -31.68 -10.73
C ARG A 193 -40.68 -31.21 -11.91
N VAL A 194 -40.91 -29.88 -12.07
CA VAL A 194 -41.64 -29.33 -13.22
C VAL A 194 -40.88 -29.60 -14.53
N ALA A 195 -39.56 -29.38 -14.52
CA ALA A 195 -38.72 -29.68 -15.70
C ALA A 195 -38.72 -31.17 -16.10
N ASP A 196 -38.69 -32.06 -15.10
CA ASP A 196 -38.78 -33.52 -15.36
C ASP A 196 -40.16 -33.93 -15.90
N THR A 197 -41.23 -33.24 -15.50
CA THR A 197 -42.60 -33.54 -16.01
C THR A 197 -42.79 -33.00 -17.45
N GLU A 198 -42.25 -31.84 -17.77
CA GLU A 198 -42.27 -31.32 -19.14
C GLU A 198 -41.44 -32.11 -20.12
N ALA A 199 -40.33 -32.73 -19.66
CA ALA A 199 -39.54 -33.62 -20.47
C ALA A 199 -40.25 -34.97 -20.77
N ALA A 200 -41.00 -35.46 -19.79
CA ALA A 200 -41.77 -36.72 -19.96
C ALA A 200 -42.98 -36.58 -20.91
N ASP A 201 -43.62 -35.41 -20.92
CA ASP A 201 -44.75 -35.12 -21.79
C ASP A 201 -44.32 -34.93 -23.25
N THR A 202 -43.10 -34.47 -23.51
CA THR A 202 -42.56 -34.33 -24.88
C THR A 202 -42.11 -35.66 -25.49
N GLU A 203 -41.78 -36.70 -24.71
CA GLU A 203 -41.46 -38.05 -25.21
C GLU A 203 -42.69 -38.91 -25.51
N SER A 204 -43.86 -38.51 -25.03
CA SER A 204 -45.08 -39.28 -25.28
C SER A 204 -45.84 -38.85 -26.54
N GLU A 205 -45.42 -37.76 -27.22
CA GLU A 205 -46.02 -37.27 -28.48
C GLU A 205 -45.22 -37.62 -29.74
N GLN A 206 -44.23 -38.46 -29.66
CA GLN A 206 -43.49 -39.06 -30.80
C GLN A 206 -43.84 -40.54 -30.94
#